data_d12c6be6b45edb8ebf921d4316dc5f1a
#
_entry.id   d12c6be6b45edb8ebf921d4316dc5f1a
#
_cell.length_a   1.000
_cell.length_b   1.000
_cell.length_c   1.000
_cell.angle_alpha   90.00
_cell.angle_beta   90.00
_cell.angle_gamma   90.00
#
_symmetry.space_group_name_H-M   'P 1'
#
loop_
_entity.id
_entity.type
_entity.pdbx_description
1 polymer ?
#
loop_
_entity_poly.entity_id
_entity_poly.type
_entity_poly.pdbx_seq_one_letter_code
_entity_poly.pdbx_strand_id
1 'polypeptide(L)'
;MQIHIEPISKSRIDQVDFDHLAFGRSFADHMLVAEYADGAWQKVTIQPYGPLEYQPAMMSLHYGQAIFEGMKGYRSVSGDIQVFRPEENMKRFNKSATRMCMPEVPKEIFLDGLRTLLKLDQAWVPAKEGCSLYIRPFMFATDEYVGVTPSTTYKFIIFNCPVGSYYSKPLRVRVETEFIRAAKGGVGFAKNAGNYGCLLYTSPSPRDTERSRMPSSA
;
A
#
# COMPACT_ATOMS: atom_id res chain seq x y z
N MET A 1 -20.92 -8.98 -5.31
CA MET A 1 -20.03 -8.50 -6.41
C MET A 1 -19.18 -9.67 -6.87
N GLN A 2 -18.98 -9.82 -8.19
CA GLN A 2 -18.16 -10.89 -8.74
C GLN A 2 -16.72 -10.38 -8.93
N ILE A 3 -15.74 -11.10 -8.35
CA ILE A 3 -14.31 -10.83 -8.55
C ILE A 3 -13.85 -11.73 -9.68
N HIS A 4 -13.30 -11.13 -10.72
CA HIS A 4 -12.68 -11.88 -11.83
C HIS A 4 -11.26 -12.26 -11.44
N ILE A 5 -10.86 -13.53 -11.67
CA ILE A 5 -9.50 -14.01 -11.36
C ILE A 5 -8.81 -14.38 -12.66
N GLU A 6 -7.68 -13.73 -12.91
CA GLU A 6 -6.78 -14.04 -14.02
C GLU A 6 -5.65 -14.95 -13.50
N PRO A 7 -5.48 -16.15 -14.08
CA PRO A 7 -4.49 -17.09 -13.60
C PRO A 7 -3.06 -16.61 -13.91
N ILE A 8 -2.12 -16.94 -13.02
CA ILE A 8 -0.69 -16.85 -13.32
C ILE A 8 -0.23 -18.07 -14.16
N SER A 9 0.74 -17.87 -15.01
CA SER A 9 1.37 -18.97 -15.76
C SER A 9 2.34 -19.77 -14.89
N LYS A 10 3.06 -19.10 -13.98
CA LYS A 10 4.04 -19.70 -13.07
C LYS A 10 4.21 -18.81 -11.83
N SER A 11 4.24 -19.42 -10.64
CA SER A 11 4.58 -18.73 -9.41
C SER A 11 6.04 -18.27 -9.40
N ARG A 12 6.29 -17.13 -8.77
CA ARG A 12 7.64 -16.58 -8.54
C ARG A 12 8.19 -16.93 -7.16
N ILE A 13 7.46 -17.73 -6.38
CA ILE A 13 7.80 -18.04 -4.98
C ILE A 13 9.19 -18.69 -4.84
N ASP A 14 9.56 -19.55 -5.82
CA ASP A 14 10.86 -20.22 -5.85
C ASP A 14 12.05 -19.27 -6.04
N GLN A 15 11.79 -17.99 -6.43
CA GLN A 15 12.82 -16.98 -6.62
C GLN A 15 13.09 -16.17 -5.35
N VAL A 16 12.34 -16.42 -4.26
CA VAL A 16 12.41 -15.64 -3.03
C VAL A 16 13.07 -16.43 -1.92
N ASP A 17 14.13 -15.85 -1.37
CA ASP A 17 14.78 -16.36 -0.16
C ASP A 17 13.97 -15.93 1.09
N PHE A 18 13.18 -16.85 1.62
CA PHE A 18 12.36 -16.63 2.81
C PHE A 18 13.18 -16.53 4.11
N ASP A 19 14.45 -16.87 4.08
CA ASP A 19 15.35 -16.72 5.23
C ASP A 19 15.92 -15.31 5.35
N HIS A 20 16.01 -14.59 4.24
CA HIS A 20 16.61 -13.25 4.16
C HIS A 20 15.64 -12.22 3.53
N LEU A 21 14.42 -12.14 4.04
CA LEU A 21 13.38 -11.23 3.54
C LEU A 21 13.71 -9.76 3.84
N ALA A 22 13.98 -8.98 2.80
CA ALA A 22 14.07 -7.53 2.87
C ALA A 22 12.67 -6.92 2.73
N PHE A 23 12.39 -5.85 3.52
CA PHE A 23 11.09 -5.17 3.45
C PHE A 23 10.83 -4.56 2.07
N GLY A 24 9.70 -4.92 1.44
CA GLY A 24 9.21 -4.30 0.20
C GLY A 24 10.07 -4.58 -1.05
N ARG A 25 10.78 -5.70 -1.10
CA ARG A 25 11.61 -6.09 -2.25
C ARG A 25 11.07 -7.28 -3.03
N SER A 26 10.39 -8.19 -2.37
CA SER A 26 9.74 -9.34 -3.00
C SER A 26 8.23 -9.16 -2.94
N PHE A 27 7.52 -9.46 -4.03
CA PHE A 27 6.08 -9.29 -4.13
C PHE A 27 5.42 -10.61 -4.48
N ALA A 28 4.24 -10.87 -3.89
CA ALA A 28 3.45 -12.07 -4.17
C ALA A 28 2.99 -12.12 -5.63
N ASP A 29 2.43 -13.25 -6.02
CA ASP A 29 2.11 -13.52 -7.43
C ASP A 29 0.99 -12.65 -7.98
N HIS A 30 0.04 -12.27 -7.14
CA HIS A 30 -1.16 -11.57 -7.59
C HIS A 30 -1.31 -10.17 -6.96
N MET A 31 -2.12 -9.35 -7.62
CA MET A 31 -2.66 -8.11 -7.08
C MET A 31 -4.15 -8.00 -7.39
N LEU A 32 -4.92 -7.42 -6.46
CA LEU A 32 -6.29 -7.01 -6.69
C LEU A 32 -6.29 -5.62 -7.29
N VAL A 33 -7.08 -5.41 -8.33
CA VAL A 33 -7.30 -4.12 -8.98
C VAL A 33 -8.79 -3.87 -9.09
N ALA A 34 -9.24 -2.72 -8.63
CA ALA A 34 -10.62 -2.24 -8.80
C ALA A 34 -10.58 -0.83 -9.38
N GLU A 35 -11.42 -0.58 -10.36
CA GLU A 35 -11.51 0.70 -11.08
C GLU A 35 -12.77 1.45 -10.67
N TYR A 36 -12.64 2.75 -10.54
CA TYR A 36 -13.75 3.68 -10.32
C TYR A 36 -13.83 4.66 -11.47
N ALA A 37 -14.98 4.69 -12.12
CA ALA A 37 -15.31 5.61 -13.21
C ALA A 37 -16.82 5.83 -13.26
N ASP A 38 -17.27 6.90 -13.89
CA ASP A 38 -18.69 7.22 -14.05
C ASP A 38 -19.49 7.20 -12.75
N GLY A 39 -18.85 7.62 -11.66
CA GLY A 39 -19.48 7.70 -10.34
C GLY A 39 -19.67 6.36 -9.62
N ALA A 40 -19.10 5.26 -10.14
CA ALA A 40 -19.28 3.91 -9.58
C ALA A 40 -18.02 3.05 -9.65
N TRP A 41 -17.91 2.08 -8.73
CA TRP A 41 -16.93 0.99 -8.83
C TRP A 41 -17.32 0.06 -9.96
N GLN A 42 -16.38 -0.18 -10.86
CA GLN A 42 -16.53 -0.97 -12.07
C GLN A 42 -16.05 -2.41 -11.84
N LYS A 43 -15.26 -2.94 -12.76
CA LYS A 43 -14.68 -4.28 -12.69
C LYS A 43 -13.71 -4.41 -11.52
N VAL A 44 -13.77 -5.52 -10.81
CA VAL A 44 -12.79 -5.93 -9.80
C VAL A 44 -12.10 -7.21 -10.30
N THR A 45 -10.78 -7.15 -10.40
CA THR A 45 -9.96 -8.23 -10.93
C THR A 45 -8.85 -8.57 -9.95
N ILE A 46 -8.55 -9.85 -9.76
CA ILE A 46 -7.29 -10.32 -9.21
C ILE A 46 -6.48 -10.83 -10.38
N GLN A 47 -5.34 -10.20 -10.63
CA GLN A 47 -4.49 -10.43 -11.79
C GLN A 47 -3.04 -10.65 -11.36
N PRO A 48 -2.17 -11.17 -12.25
CA PRO A 48 -0.74 -11.27 -11.98
C PRO A 48 -0.15 -9.91 -11.55
N TYR A 49 0.68 -9.92 -10.50
CA TYR A 49 1.43 -8.71 -10.10
C TYR A 49 2.43 -8.33 -11.19
N GLY A 50 2.29 -7.14 -11.73
CA GLY A 50 3.12 -6.65 -12.82
C GLY A 50 3.00 -5.14 -13.03
N PRO A 51 3.59 -4.61 -14.10
CA PRO A 51 3.52 -3.21 -14.45
C PRO A 51 2.08 -2.78 -14.77
N LEU A 52 1.82 -1.50 -14.55
CA LEU A 52 0.58 -0.84 -14.92
C LEU A 52 0.93 0.32 -15.86
N GLU A 53 0.19 0.44 -16.96
CA GLU A 53 0.41 1.51 -17.93
C GLU A 53 -0.44 2.73 -17.57
N TYR A 54 0.20 3.92 -17.59
CA TYR A 54 -0.43 5.19 -17.32
C TYR A 54 0.13 6.30 -18.20
N GLN A 55 -0.73 7.29 -18.46
CA GLN A 55 -0.32 8.48 -19.19
C GLN A 55 0.50 9.42 -18.30
N PRO A 56 1.46 10.16 -18.88
CA PRO A 56 2.28 11.11 -18.10
C PRO A 56 1.47 12.20 -17.38
N ALA A 57 0.31 12.58 -17.92
CA ALA A 57 -0.57 13.59 -17.34
C ALA A 57 -1.50 13.06 -16.24
N MET A 58 -1.29 11.81 -15.76
CA MET A 58 -2.09 11.24 -14.67
C MET A 58 -2.01 12.11 -13.41
N MET A 59 -3.16 12.56 -12.89
CA MET A 59 -3.27 13.56 -11.83
C MET A 59 -2.49 13.22 -10.57
N SER A 60 -2.45 11.95 -10.17
CA SER A 60 -1.73 11.54 -8.96
C SER A 60 -0.22 11.79 -9.03
N LEU A 61 0.38 11.82 -10.22
CA LEU A 61 1.79 12.13 -10.43
C LEU A 61 2.10 13.62 -10.20
N HIS A 62 1.13 14.50 -10.40
CA HIS A 62 1.30 15.95 -10.31
C HIS A 62 0.80 16.52 -8.99
N TYR A 63 -0.31 16.01 -8.45
CA TYR A 63 -0.98 16.59 -7.28
C TYR A 63 -1.04 15.66 -6.08
N GLY A 64 -0.49 14.44 -6.18
CA GLY A 64 -0.37 13.54 -5.06
C GLY A 64 -1.70 13.06 -4.48
N GLN A 65 -2.79 13.05 -5.28
CA GLN A 65 -4.08 12.51 -4.85
C GLN A 65 -4.01 10.99 -4.79
N ALA A 66 -3.38 10.49 -3.73
CA ALA A 66 -3.13 9.08 -3.47
C ALA A 66 -3.15 8.80 -1.97
N ILE A 67 -3.76 7.68 -1.59
CA ILE A 67 -3.86 7.21 -0.21
C ILE A 67 -3.44 5.75 -0.12
N PHE A 68 -3.01 5.31 1.06
CA PHE A 68 -2.63 3.92 1.25
C PHE A 68 -2.86 3.43 2.67
N GLU A 69 -2.82 2.13 2.85
CA GLU A 69 -2.83 1.44 4.13
C GLU A 69 -1.67 0.44 4.22
N GLY A 70 -1.46 -0.07 5.41
CA GLY A 70 -0.53 -1.16 5.66
C GLY A 70 -1.04 -2.02 6.80
N MET A 71 -1.12 -3.31 6.54
CA MET A 71 -1.47 -4.32 7.53
C MET A 71 -0.62 -5.57 7.34
N LYS A 72 -0.71 -6.51 8.24
CA LYS A 72 0.08 -7.73 8.18
C LYS A 72 -0.81 -8.96 8.28
N GLY A 73 -0.51 -9.95 7.44
CA GLY A 73 -1.04 -11.29 7.54
C GLY A 73 -0.01 -12.22 8.18
N TYR A 74 -0.49 -13.11 9.05
CA TYR A 74 0.33 -14.07 9.77
C TYR A 74 -0.20 -15.46 9.55
N ARG A 75 0.68 -16.45 9.55
CA ARG A 75 0.30 -17.85 9.61
C ARG A 75 0.17 -18.28 11.07
N SER A 76 -1.01 -18.75 11.44
CA SER A 76 -1.26 -19.30 12.78
C SER A 76 -0.61 -20.68 12.93
N VAL A 77 -0.57 -21.18 14.16
CA VAL A 77 -0.09 -22.55 14.46
C VAL A 77 -0.95 -23.61 13.75
N SER A 78 -2.25 -23.35 13.55
CA SER A 78 -3.15 -24.22 12.78
C SER A 78 -2.94 -24.15 11.26
N GLY A 79 -2.10 -23.21 10.77
CA GLY A 79 -1.85 -23.00 9.34
C GLY A 79 -2.75 -21.95 8.69
N ASP A 80 -3.76 -21.44 9.41
CA ASP A 80 -4.67 -20.43 8.91
C ASP A 80 -3.99 -19.07 8.77
N ILE A 81 -4.46 -18.26 7.81
CA ILE A 81 -3.99 -16.89 7.64
C ILE A 81 -4.87 -15.95 8.46
N GLN A 82 -4.24 -15.18 9.32
CA GLN A 82 -4.89 -14.21 10.17
C GLN A 82 -4.41 -12.79 9.87
N VAL A 83 -5.36 -11.85 9.79
CA VAL A 83 -5.08 -10.40 9.67
C VAL A 83 -5.71 -9.70 10.86
N PHE A 84 -4.94 -8.89 11.57
CA PHE A 84 -5.44 -8.21 12.76
C PHE A 84 -6.29 -6.99 12.39
N ARG A 85 -7.58 -7.05 12.75
CA ARG A 85 -8.57 -5.96 12.64
C ARG A 85 -8.58 -5.25 11.27
N PRO A 86 -8.70 -5.96 10.14
CA PRO A 86 -8.66 -5.35 8.81
C PRO A 86 -9.80 -4.35 8.57
N GLU A 87 -10.93 -4.48 9.29
CA GLU A 87 -12.06 -3.54 9.26
C GLU A 87 -11.65 -2.13 9.73
N GLU A 88 -10.79 -2.02 10.74
CA GLU A 88 -10.31 -0.73 11.22
C GLU A 88 -9.34 -0.07 10.22
N ASN A 89 -8.56 -0.88 9.50
CA ASN A 89 -7.74 -0.38 8.40
C ASN A 89 -8.62 0.13 7.25
N MET A 90 -9.67 -0.60 6.88
CA MET A 90 -10.64 -0.15 5.87
C MET A 90 -11.32 1.17 6.27
N LYS A 91 -11.79 1.29 7.53
CA LYS A 91 -12.39 2.54 8.03
C LYS A 91 -11.42 3.71 7.95
N ARG A 92 -10.14 3.51 8.33
CA ARG A 92 -9.12 4.56 8.24
C ARG A 92 -8.78 4.90 6.78
N PHE A 93 -8.77 3.90 5.90
CA PHE A 93 -8.59 4.10 4.46
C PHE A 93 -9.70 4.99 3.89
N ASN A 94 -10.97 4.67 4.17
CA ASN A 94 -12.12 5.45 3.70
C ASN A 94 -12.15 6.85 4.31
N LYS A 95 -11.79 7.01 5.60
CA LYS A 95 -11.60 8.34 6.21
C LYS A 95 -10.53 9.16 5.48
N SER A 96 -9.46 8.52 5.02
CA SER A 96 -8.44 9.19 4.21
C SER A 96 -8.95 9.51 2.81
N ALA A 97 -9.75 8.63 2.20
CA ALA A 97 -10.39 8.86 0.91
C ALA A 97 -11.29 10.10 0.95
N THR A 98 -12.21 10.17 1.92
CA THR A 98 -13.10 11.32 2.13
C THR A 98 -12.30 12.63 2.27
N ARG A 99 -11.20 12.64 3.06
CA ARG A 99 -10.36 13.84 3.25
C ARG A 99 -9.66 14.29 1.97
N MET A 100 -9.33 13.33 1.09
CA MET A 100 -8.66 13.60 -0.20
C MET A 100 -9.63 13.74 -1.36
N CYS A 101 -10.94 13.90 -1.09
CA CYS A 101 -12.01 14.00 -2.11
C CYS A 101 -12.01 12.80 -3.07
N MET A 102 -11.78 11.60 -2.55
CA MET A 102 -11.76 10.34 -3.29
C MET A 102 -12.96 9.48 -2.89
N PRO A 103 -13.44 8.57 -3.74
CA PRO A 103 -14.55 7.66 -3.40
C PRO A 103 -14.14 6.69 -2.27
N GLU A 104 -15.11 6.33 -1.44
CA GLU A 104 -14.93 5.26 -0.45
C GLU A 104 -14.91 3.90 -1.15
N VAL A 105 -14.05 3.00 -0.66
CA VAL A 105 -13.99 1.62 -1.16
C VAL A 105 -14.99 0.77 -0.37
N PRO A 106 -15.97 0.13 -1.03
CA PRO A 106 -16.93 -0.75 -0.37
C PRO A 106 -16.27 -1.94 0.32
N LYS A 107 -16.94 -2.44 1.37
CA LYS A 107 -16.47 -3.60 2.15
C LYS A 107 -16.20 -4.83 1.27
N GLU A 108 -17.09 -5.07 0.30
CA GLU A 108 -17.01 -6.19 -0.64
C GLU A 108 -15.75 -6.13 -1.52
N ILE A 109 -15.30 -4.92 -1.88
CA ILE A 109 -14.06 -4.72 -2.63
C ILE A 109 -12.86 -4.87 -1.69
N PHE A 110 -12.89 -4.18 -0.55
CA PHE A 110 -11.73 -4.12 0.34
C PHE A 110 -11.53 -5.44 1.09
N LEU A 111 -12.53 -5.91 1.86
CA LEU A 111 -12.35 -7.07 2.76
C LEU A 111 -12.54 -8.41 2.05
N ASP A 112 -13.56 -8.55 1.21
CA ASP A 112 -13.78 -9.82 0.52
C ASP A 112 -12.77 -9.99 -0.62
N GLY A 113 -12.38 -8.88 -1.27
CA GLY A 113 -11.27 -8.85 -2.20
C GLY A 113 -9.95 -9.25 -1.56
N LEU A 114 -9.62 -8.68 -0.39
CA LEU A 114 -8.44 -9.06 0.38
C LEU A 114 -8.46 -10.54 0.77
N ARG A 115 -9.60 -11.04 1.26
CA ARG A 115 -9.73 -12.46 1.63
C ARG A 115 -9.48 -13.38 0.45
N THR A 116 -10.00 -13.03 -0.73
CA THR A 116 -9.80 -13.81 -1.95
C THR A 116 -8.34 -13.79 -2.40
N LEU A 117 -7.71 -12.61 -2.38
CA LEU A 117 -6.28 -12.45 -2.71
C LEU A 117 -5.39 -13.27 -1.78
N LEU A 118 -5.64 -13.23 -0.47
CA LEU A 118 -4.86 -13.99 0.52
C LEU A 118 -5.03 -15.51 0.37
N LYS A 119 -6.20 -15.98 -0.07
CA LYS A 119 -6.39 -17.41 -0.36
C LYS A 119 -5.58 -17.86 -1.58
N LEU A 120 -5.49 -17.04 -2.61
CA LEU A 120 -4.68 -17.34 -3.80
C LEU A 120 -3.18 -17.32 -3.48
N ASP A 121 -2.74 -16.33 -2.73
CA ASP A 121 -1.33 -16.12 -2.37
C ASP A 121 -0.97 -16.71 -0.99
N GLN A 122 -1.71 -17.71 -0.51
CA GLN A 122 -1.48 -18.26 0.83
C GLN A 122 -0.08 -18.82 1.05
N ALA A 123 0.56 -19.34 0.00
CA ALA A 123 1.93 -19.85 0.07
C ALA A 123 2.96 -18.74 0.36
N TRP A 124 2.63 -17.49 0.03
CA TRP A 124 3.48 -16.33 0.25
C TRP A 124 3.50 -15.83 1.70
N VAL A 125 2.61 -16.34 2.56
CA VAL A 125 2.61 -16.00 3.99
C VAL A 125 3.72 -16.79 4.69
N PRO A 126 4.80 -16.11 5.17
CA PRO A 126 5.90 -16.79 5.82
C PRO A 126 5.45 -17.57 7.06
N ALA A 127 6.00 -18.78 7.25
CA ALA A 127 5.79 -19.57 8.46
C ALA A 127 6.82 -19.26 9.56
N LYS A 128 7.94 -18.63 9.21
CA LYS A 128 9.04 -18.30 10.12
C LYS A 128 8.61 -17.27 11.15
N GLU A 129 8.95 -17.53 12.42
CA GLU A 129 8.71 -16.58 13.51
C GLU A 129 9.37 -15.21 13.24
N GLY A 130 8.68 -14.12 13.61
CA GLY A 130 9.12 -12.76 13.33
C GLY A 130 8.88 -12.29 11.89
N CYS A 131 8.46 -13.18 10.99
CA CYS A 131 8.09 -12.85 9.62
C CYS A 131 6.57 -12.68 9.45
N SER A 132 6.16 -12.03 8.38
CA SER A 132 4.75 -11.80 8.06
C SER A 132 4.56 -11.48 6.59
N LEU A 133 3.34 -11.55 6.10
CA LEU A 133 2.98 -11.00 4.81
C LEU A 133 2.52 -9.54 5.00
N TYR A 134 3.26 -8.59 4.45
CA TYR A 134 2.83 -7.20 4.43
C TYR A 134 1.82 -6.99 3.31
N ILE A 135 0.69 -6.40 3.65
CA ILE A 135 -0.44 -6.13 2.75
C ILE A 135 -0.51 -4.63 2.51
N ARG A 136 -0.49 -4.21 1.25
CA ARG A 136 -0.53 -2.81 0.82
C ARG A 136 -1.78 -2.50 0.00
N PRO A 137 -2.89 -2.07 0.64
CA PRO A 137 -3.96 -1.38 -0.06
C PRO A 137 -3.54 0.04 -0.38
N PHE A 138 -3.82 0.51 -1.60
CA PHE A 138 -3.64 1.92 -1.97
C PHE A 138 -4.61 2.30 -3.09
N MET A 139 -4.92 3.59 -3.18
CA MET A 139 -5.79 4.16 -4.20
C MET A 139 -5.22 5.48 -4.68
N PHE A 140 -5.32 5.76 -5.95
CA PHE A 140 -4.81 6.96 -6.58
C PHE A 140 -5.68 7.42 -7.74
N ALA A 141 -5.63 8.74 -8.01
CA ALA A 141 -6.32 9.39 -9.11
C ALA A 141 -5.69 9.00 -10.44
N THR A 142 -6.52 8.71 -11.44
CA THR A 142 -6.07 8.23 -12.76
C THR A 142 -6.48 9.13 -13.92
N ASP A 143 -7.22 10.23 -13.70
CA ASP A 143 -7.54 11.16 -14.77
C ASP A 143 -6.29 11.71 -15.44
N GLU A 144 -6.33 11.76 -16.76
CA GLU A 144 -5.32 12.39 -17.61
C GLU A 144 -5.63 13.89 -17.72
N TYR A 145 -5.26 14.63 -16.66
CA TYR A 145 -5.61 16.06 -16.56
C TYR A 145 -4.60 16.83 -15.71
N VAL A 146 -4.09 17.95 -16.25
CA VAL A 146 -3.16 18.86 -15.55
C VAL A 146 -3.92 20.07 -15.05
N GLY A 147 -4.83 19.88 -14.13
CA GLY A 147 -5.63 20.94 -13.49
C GLY A 147 -5.94 20.59 -12.04
N VAL A 148 -6.18 21.59 -11.20
CA VAL A 148 -6.42 21.40 -9.75
C VAL A 148 -7.92 21.21 -9.50
N THR A 149 -8.36 19.97 -9.57
CA THR A 149 -9.72 19.51 -9.22
C THR A 149 -9.64 18.07 -8.71
N PRO A 150 -10.61 17.57 -7.95
CA PRO A 150 -10.69 16.13 -7.67
C PRO A 150 -10.81 15.33 -8.95
N SER A 151 -10.11 14.21 -9.05
CA SER A 151 -10.24 13.28 -10.16
C SER A 151 -11.63 12.68 -10.24
N THR A 152 -12.06 12.26 -11.41
CA THR A 152 -13.31 11.52 -11.64
C THR A 152 -13.08 10.02 -11.77
N THR A 153 -11.83 9.61 -12.01
CA THR A 153 -11.44 8.21 -12.11
C THR A 153 -10.35 7.84 -11.11
N TYR A 154 -10.44 6.63 -10.56
CA TYR A 154 -9.50 6.13 -9.56
C TYR A 154 -9.21 4.65 -9.78
N LYS A 155 -8.05 4.22 -9.28
CA LYS A 155 -7.72 2.80 -9.22
C LYS A 155 -7.35 2.43 -7.78
N PHE A 156 -8.04 1.43 -7.23
CA PHE A 156 -7.75 0.82 -5.95
C PHE A 156 -7.03 -0.50 -6.17
N ILE A 157 -5.93 -0.71 -5.46
CA ILE A 157 -5.08 -1.88 -5.62
C ILE A 157 -4.71 -2.44 -4.24
N ILE A 158 -4.67 -3.77 -4.14
CA ILE A 158 -4.04 -4.47 -3.02
C ILE A 158 -2.96 -5.39 -3.58
N PHE A 159 -1.74 -5.27 -3.07
CA PHE A 159 -0.69 -6.24 -3.31
C PHE A 159 0.01 -6.64 -2.01
N ASN A 160 0.70 -7.77 -2.04
CA ASN A 160 1.32 -8.37 -0.88
C ASN A 160 2.83 -8.55 -1.07
N CYS A 161 3.58 -8.47 0.04
CA CYS A 161 5.00 -8.80 0.05
C CYS A 161 5.39 -9.53 1.35
N PRO A 162 6.10 -10.67 1.27
CA PRO A 162 6.66 -11.31 2.45
C PRO A 162 7.75 -10.42 3.04
N VAL A 163 7.75 -10.29 4.37
CA VAL A 163 8.69 -9.43 5.09
C VAL A 163 9.21 -10.11 6.34
N GLY A 164 10.48 -9.90 6.64
CA GLY A 164 11.09 -10.25 7.92
C GLY A 164 10.88 -9.15 8.97
N SER A 165 11.63 -9.21 10.07
CA SER A 165 11.66 -8.16 11.09
C SER A 165 12.02 -6.83 10.45
N TYR A 166 11.21 -5.80 10.72
CA TYR A 166 11.45 -4.44 10.18
C TYR A 166 12.71 -3.81 10.76
N TYR A 167 12.93 -4.02 12.06
CA TYR A 167 14.12 -3.56 12.77
C TYR A 167 14.80 -4.71 13.47
N SER A 168 16.09 -4.87 13.26
CA SER A 168 16.93 -5.88 13.93
C SER A 168 17.58 -5.38 15.23
N LYS A 169 17.52 -4.08 15.48
CA LYS A 169 18.15 -3.42 16.65
C LYS A 169 17.24 -2.29 17.16
N PRO A 170 17.37 -1.89 18.43
CA PRO A 170 16.74 -0.67 18.94
C PRO A 170 17.12 0.55 18.11
N LEU A 171 16.15 1.44 17.89
CA LEU A 171 16.34 2.63 17.06
C LEU A 171 16.75 3.83 17.90
N ARG A 172 17.59 4.68 17.33
CA ARG A 172 17.82 6.04 17.82
C ARG A 172 16.90 6.97 17.03
N VAL A 173 16.03 7.71 17.71
CA VAL A 173 15.13 8.68 17.08
C VAL A 173 15.56 10.11 17.40
N ARG A 174 15.44 10.99 16.39
CA ARG A 174 15.61 12.43 16.54
C ARG A 174 14.24 13.08 16.71
N VAL A 175 14.11 13.99 17.66
CA VAL A 175 12.95 14.89 17.74
C VAL A 175 13.21 16.03 16.75
N GLU A 176 12.35 16.14 15.75
CA GLU A 176 12.41 17.24 14.77
C GLU A 176 11.66 18.45 15.32
N THR A 177 12.30 19.62 15.33
CA THR A 177 11.78 20.87 15.91
C THR A 177 11.52 21.97 14.89
N GLU A 178 12.04 21.83 13.68
CA GLU A 178 11.94 22.85 12.63
C GLU A 178 10.89 22.47 11.57
N PHE A 179 10.95 21.21 11.09
CA PHE A 179 10.08 20.74 10.03
C PHE A 179 8.91 19.94 10.60
N ILE A 180 7.71 20.21 10.13
CA ILE A 180 6.50 19.52 10.56
C ILE A 180 5.94 18.66 9.40
N ARG A 181 5.60 17.40 9.70
CA ARG A 181 4.92 16.52 8.74
C ARG A 181 3.48 16.94 8.48
N ALA A 182 2.80 17.48 9.47
CA ALA A 182 1.36 17.74 9.44
C ALA A 182 1.03 19.07 10.09
N ALA A 183 0.61 20.05 9.29
CA ALA A 183 0.10 21.33 9.79
C ALA A 183 -1.31 21.18 10.37
N LYS A 184 -1.66 22.05 11.33
CA LYS A 184 -3.03 22.16 11.87
C LYS A 184 -4.01 22.49 10.76
N GLY A 185 -5.12 21.76 10.66
CA GLY A 185 -6.13 21.94 9.60
C GLY A 185 -5.75 21.34 8.24
N GLY A 186 -4.54 20.80 8.10
CA GLY A 186 -4.07 20.13 6.88
C GLY A 186 -4.58 18.69 6.75
N VAL A 187 -3.82 17.88 6.00
CA VAL A 187 -4.15 16.49 5.69
C VAL A 187 -3.44 15.47 6.59
N GLY A 188 -2.85 15.92 7.70
CA GLY A 188 -2.00 15.11 8.58
C GLY A 188 -2.63 13.85 9.15
N PHE A 189 -3.95 13.83 9.36
CA PHE A 189 -4.68 12.67 9.84
C PHE A 189 -5.04 11.66 8.73
N ALA A 190 -5.03 12.09 7.47
CA ALA A 190 -5.23 11.21 6.32
C ALA A 190 -3.93 10.47 5.99
N LYS A 191 -4.05 9.19 5.64
CA LYS A 191 -2.90 8.39 5.23
C LYS A 191 -2.63 8.58 3.73
N ASN A 192 -2.33 9.83 3.33
CA ASN A 192 -2.03 10.18 1.94
C ASN A 192 -0.52 10.14 1.64
N ALA A 193 -0.16 9.97 0.38
CA ALA A 193 1.22 9.84 -0.07
C ALA A 193 2.07 11.07 0.28
N GLY A 194 1.53 12.28 0.16
CA GLY A 194 2.23 13.54 0.40
C GLY A 194 2.76 13.68 1.83
N ASN A 195 2.06 13.13 2.84
CA ASN A 195 2.53 13.15 4.23
C ASN A 195 3.83 12.34 4.45
N TYR A 196 4.18 11.46 3.53
CA TYR A 196 5.33 10.57 3.67
C TYR A 196 6.55 11.06 2.90
N GLY A 197 6.38 11.99 1.95
CA GLY A 197 7.48 12.59 1.24
C GLY A 197 8.45 13.33 2.15
N CYS A 198 7.93 14.07 3.15
CA CYS A 198 8.76 14.82 4.11
C CYS A 198 9.62 13.90 5.01
N LEU A 199 9.24 12.63 5.20
CA LEU A 199 10.01 11.68 6.01
C LEU A 199 11.34 11.30 5.38
N LEU A 200 11.53 11.56 4.08
CA LEU A 200 12.76 11.21 3.37
C LEU A 200 13.97 12.03 3.87
N TYR A 201 13.73 13.24 4.40
CA TYR A 201 14.81 14.09 4.94
C TYR A 201 14.57 14.59 6.36
N THR A 202 13.35 14.54 6.89
CA THR A 202 13.05 14.99 8.27
C THR A 202 13.10 13.85 9.30
N SER A 203 12.90 12.62 8.87
CA SER A 203 12.93 11.44 9.74
C SER A 203 13.58 10.28 8.98
N PRO A 204 14.90 10.32 8.73
CA PRO A 204 15.59 9.26 8.03
C PRO A 204 15.39 7.94 8.78
N SER A 205 14.88 6.93 8.09
CA SER A 205 14.80 5.57 8.60
C SER A 205 16.21 5.02 8.80
N PRO A 206 16.47 4.16 9.78
CA PRO A 206 17.77 3.48 9.93
C PRO A 206 18.21 2.72 8.68
N ARG A 207 17.32 2.45 7.74
CA ARG A 207 17.64 1.88 6.42
C ARG A 207 18.19 2.91 5.44
N ASP A 208 17.99 4.20 5.71
CA ASP A 208 18.42 5.32 4.86
C ASP A 208 19.75 5.91 5.32
N THR A 209 20.37 5.33 6.36
CA THR A 209 21.46 5.92 7.13
C THR A 209 22.76 6.18 6.37
N GLU A 210 22.97 5.64 5.19
CA GLU A 210 24.19 5.90 4.44
C GLU A 210 23.99 6.70 3.16
N ARG A 211 22.76 6.76 2.62
CA ARG A 211 22.48 7.42 1.34
C ARG A 211 21.79 8.77 1.43
N SER A 212 21.19 9.11 2.56
CA SER A 212 20.41 10.35 2.73
C SER A 212 21.10 11.42 3.57
N ARG A 213 22.43 11.37 3.71
CA ARG A 213 23.19 12.52 4.17
C ARG A 213 23.29 13.54 3.05
N MET A 214 22.19 14.20 2.76
CA MET A 214 22.26 15.49 2.08
C MET A 214 22.91 16.46 3.07
N PRO A 215 23.94 17.19 2.68
CA PRO A 215 24.48 18.25 3.52
C PRO A 215 23.36 19.26 3.78
N SER A 216 23.18 19.63 5.04
CA SER A 216 22.39 20.81 5.41
C SER A 216 23.20 22.03 4.95
N SER A 217 23.11 22.40 3.70
CA SER A 217 23.64 23.66 3.21
C SER A 217 23.02 23.98 1.85
N ALA A 218 21.98 24.71 1.89
CA ALA A 218 21.71 25.88 1.07
C ALA A 218 20.40 26.51 1.53
#